data_ba0b1452cc72c1ce028a08f885257300
#
_entry.id   ba0b1452cc72c1ce028a08f885257300
#
_cell.length_a   1.000
_cell.length_b   1.000
_cell.length_c   1.000
_cell.angle_alpha   90.00
_cell.angle_beta   90.00
_cell.angle_gamma   90.00
#
_symmetry.space_group_name_H-M   'P 1'
#
loop_
_entity.id
_entity.type
_entity.pdbx_description
1 polymer ?
#
loop_
_entity_poly.entity_id
_entity_poly.type
_entity_poly.pdbx_seq_one_letter_code
_entity_poly.pdbx_strand_id
1 'polypeptide(L)'
;MKPQVVLLASALLPLAAAGGCVKRTLSINTQPPAALVYLNDQEVGRTPVSVPFSWYGDYDIIIRKEGYQTLETHKRIHPPWYQVPPFDFVAEVLSPVTYHDRHELEYTLEPRQYPTTQQLLEQASSFRDRTLHGQE
;
A
#
# COMPACT_ATOMS: atom_id res chain seq x y z
N MET A 1 -2.75 55.89 -0.93
CA MET A 1 -1.93 54.67 -1.19
C MET A 1 -1.16 54.90 -2.48
N LYS A 2 0.17 54.74 -2.46
CA LYS A 2 1.01 55.01 -3.64
C LYS A 2 0.71 53.94 -4.70
N PRO A 3 0.51 54.30 -6.00
CA PRO A 3 0.13 53.35 -7.05
C PRO A 3 1.13 52.19 -7.24
N GLN A 4 2.36 52.39 -6.84
CA GLN A 4 3.41 51.37 -6.86
C GLN A 4 3.14 50.18 -5.92
N VAL A 5 2.48 50.41 -4.76
CA VAL A 5 2.15 49.35 -3.78
C VAL A 5 0.99 48.49 -4.34
N VAL A 6 0.04 49.08 -5.04
CA VAL A 6 -1.08 48.39 -5.65
C VAL A 6 -0.62 47.50 -6.83
N LEU A 7 0.33 47.99 -7.62
CA LEU A 7 0.93 47.22 -8.73
C LEU A 7 1.74 46.02 -8.23
N LEU A 8 2.48 46.13 -7.15
CA LEU A 8 3.23 45.05 -6.52
C LEU A 8 2.29 43.98 -5.91
N ALA A 9 1.21 44.42 -5.25
CA ALA A 9 0.21 43.52 -4.69
C ALA A 9 -0.56 42.76 -5.79
N SER A 10 -0.84 43.42 -6.93
CA SER A 10 -1.52 42.76 -8.09
C SER A 10 -0.64 41.75 -8.83
N ALA A 11 0.70 41.93 -8.79
CA ALA A 11 1.63 40.97 -9.41
C ALA A 11 1.90 39.73 -8.55
N LEU A 12 1.67 39.79 -7.23
CA LEU A 12 1.81 38.64 -6.34
C LEU A 12 0.61 37.68 -6.36
N LEU A 13 -0.56 38.16 -6.76
CA LEU A 13 -1.80 37.35 -6.74
C LEU A 13 -1.79 36.15 -7.71
N PRO A 14 -1.27 36.24 -8.95
CA PRO A 14 -1.23 35.08 -9.85
C PRO A 14 -0.17 34.03 -9.49
N LEU A 15 0.81 34.36 -8.66
CA LEU A 15 1.85 33.41 -8.25
C LEU A 15 1.33 32.39 -7.22
N ALA A 16 0.28 32.72 -6.47
CA ALA A 16 -0.33 31.85 -5.48
C ALA A 16 -1.24 30.75 -6.09
N ALA A 17 -1.56 30.82 -7.39
CA ALA A 17 -2.44 29.87 -8.07
C ALA A 17 -1.70 28.70 -8.77
N ALA A 18 -0.37 28.69 -8.75
CA ALA A 18 0.45 27.67 -9.41
C ALA A 18 0.87 26.55 -8.43
N GLY A 19 -0.07 26.02 -7.67
CA GLY A 19 0.17 24.88 -6.78
C GLY A 19 0.32 23.58 -7.61
N GLY A 20 1.48 22.94 -7.56
CA GLY A 20 1.69 21.60 -8.09
C GLY A 20 1.03 20.56 -7.17
N CYS A 21 0.48 19.48 -7.76
CA CYS A 21 -0.09 18.37 -7.02
C CYS A 21 0.78 17.12 -7.20
N VAL A 22 1.08 16.41 -6.10
CA VAL A 22 1.72 15.09 -6.17
C VAL A 22 0.64 14.03 -6.09
N LYS A 23 0.51 13.21 -7.14
CA LYS A 23 -0.37 12.03 -7.14
C LYS A 23 0.45 10.79 -6.80
N ARG A 24 0.13 10.18 -5.67
CA ARG A 24 0.78 8.96 -5.18
C ARG A 24 -0.17 7.79 -5.39
N THR A 25 0.28 6.73 -6.04
CA THR A 25 -0.53 5.56 -6.36
C THR A 25 0.23 4.28 -6.09
N LEU A 26 -0.38 3.38 -5.33
CA LEU A 26 0.09 2.03 -5.10
C LEU A 26 -0.72 1.06 -5.96
N SER A 27 -0.06 0.37 -6.89
CA SER A 27 -0.66 -0.65 -7.75
C SER A 27 -0.26 -2.03 -7.26
N ILE A 28 -1.25 -2.89 -7.02
CA ILE A 28 -1.05 -4.25 -6.52
C ILE A 28 -1.58 -5.24 -7.55
N ASN A 29 -0.69 -6.11 -8.01
CA ASN A 29 -0.98 -7.19 -8.94
C ASN A 29 -0.73 -8.52 -8.26
N THR A 30 -1.49 -9.55 -8.65
CA THR A 30 -1.30 -10.91 -8.14
C THR A 30 -1.38 -11.95 -9.25
N GLN A 31 -0.68 -13.05 -9.04
CA GLN A 31 -0.82 -14.27 -9.79
C GLN A 31 -1.31 -15.40 -8.87
N PRO A 32 -2.53 -15.93 -9.11
CA PRO A 32 -3.52 -15.53 -10.12
C PRO A 32 -4.24 -14.22 -9.78
N PRO A 33 -4.83 -13.56 -10.77
CA PRO A 33 -5.54 -12.29 -10.59
C PRO A 33 -6.86 -12.46 -9.82
N ALA A 34 -7.56 -11.34 -9.54
CA ALA A 34 -8.83 -11.28 -8.82
C ALA A 34 -8.75 -11.75 -7.36
N ALA A 35 -7.59 -11.56 -6.72
CA ALA A 35 -7.43 -11.74 -5.28
C ALA A 35 -7.92 -10.49 -4.52
N LEU A 36 -8.57 -10.68 -3.39
CA LEU A 36 -9.04 -9.62 -2.53
C LEU A 36 -7.87 -9.05 -1.72
N VAL A 37 -7.71 -7.74 -1.72
CA VAL A 37 -6.61 -7.03 -1.07
C VAL A 37 -7.12 -6.17 0.07
N TYR A 38 -6.46 -6.30 1.20
CA TYR A 38 -6.59 -5.40 2.34
C TYR A 38 -5.28 -4.63 2.50
N LEU A 39 -5.40 -3.34 2.75
CA LEU A 39 -4.28 -2.44 3.02
C LEU A 39 -4.52 -1.76 4.37
N ASN A 40 -3.65 -2.00 5.36
CA ASN A 40 -3.84 -1.51 6.73
C ASN A 40 -5.24 -1.84 7.28
N ASP A 41 -5.65 -3.11 7.19
CA ASP A 41 -6.95 -3.65 7.60
C ASP A 41 -8.19 -3.11 6.84
N GLN A 42 -7.99 -2.28 5.82
CA GLN A 42 -9.07 -1.79 4.97
C GLN A 42 -9.11 -2.53 3.63
N GLU A 43 -10.30 -3.00 3.26
CA GLU A 43 -10.51 -3.61 1.95
C GLU A 43 -10.39 -2.53 0.85
N VAL A 44 -9.45 -2.74 -0.08
CA VAL A 44 -9.20 -1.80 -1.18
C VAL A 44 -9.67 -2.31 -2.54
N GLY A 45 -9.98 -3.59 -2.64
CA GLY A 45 -10.55 -4.19 -3.84
C GLY A 45 -9.88 -5.48 -4.28
N ARG A 46 -10.07 -5.84 -5.55
CA ARG A 46 -9.52 -7.05 -6.16
C ARG A 46 -8.44 -6.72 -7.16
N THR A 47 -7.38 -7.55 -7.19
CA THR A 47 -6.25 -7.38 -8.12
C THR A 47 -6.64 -7.64 -9.58
N PRO A 48 -6.10 -6.85 -10.54
CA PRO A 48 -5.22 -5.70 -10.32
C PRO A 48 -5.96 -4.50 -9.73
N VAL A 49 -5.41 -3.88 -8.69
CA VAL A 49 -5.99 -2.72 -8.01
C VAL A 49 -4.96 -1.61 -7.84
N SER A 50 -5.42 -0.36 -8.02
CA SER A 50 -4.59 0.83 -7.81
C SER A 50 -5.25 1.73 -6.78
N VAL A 51 -4.53 2.04 -5.72
CA VAL A 51 -5.03 2.79 -4.56
C VAL A 51 -4.21 4.05 -4.39
N PRO A 52 -4.82 5.23 -4.24
CA PRO A 52 -4.10 6.42 -3.85
C PRO A 52 -3.60 6.30 -2.41
N PHE A 53 -2.38 6.76 -2.15
CA PHE A 53 -1.85 6.83 -0.79
C PHE A 53 -1.38 8.24 -0.45
N SER A 54 -1.45 8.60 0.83
CA SER A 54 -1.17 9.97 1.29
C SER A 54 0.10 10.08 2.13
N TRP A 55 0.65 8.98 2.64
CA TRP A 55 1.85 9.00 3.49
C TRP A 55 2.83 7.91 3.08
N TYR A 56 4.10 8.11 3.34
CA TYR A 56 5.17 7.14 3.17
C TYR A 56 5.40 6.41 4.50
N GLY A 57 5.70 5.13 4.44
CA GLY A 57 5.92 4.31 5.63
C GLY A 57 5.64 2.84 5.39
N ASP A 58 5.37 2.13 6.48
CA ASP A 58 5.10 0.70 6.44
C ASP A 58 3.60 0.46 6.19
N TYR A 59 3.31 -0.34 5.17
CA TYR A 59 1.98 -0.77 4.81
C TYR A 59 1.83 -2.26 5.10
N ASP A 60 0.77 -2.59 5.81
CA ASP A 60 0.33 -3.97 6.01
C ASP A 60 -0.56 -4.40 4.86
N ILE A 61 -0.17 -5.48 4.18
CA ILE A 61 -0.83 -5.96 2.98
C ILE A 61 -1.28 -7.39 3.22
N ILE A 62 -2.58 -7.62 3.19
CA ILE A 62 -3.18 -8.95 3.28
C ILE A 62 -3.89 -9.25 1.98
N ILE A 63 -3.52 -10.37 1.36
CA ILE A 63 -4.09 -10.81 0.08
C ILE A 63 -4.77 -12.16 0.27
N ARG A 64 -6.06 -12.22 -0.06
CA ARG A 64 -6.89 -13.41 0.09
C ARG A 64 -7.50 -13.82 -1.24
N LYS A 65 -7.40 -15.12 -1.54
CA LYS A 65 -8.07 -15.73 -2.69
C LYS A 65 -8.54 -17.12 -2.33
N GLU A 66 -9.74 -17.47 -2.77
CA GLU A 66 -10.30 -18.79 -2.55
C GLU A 66 -9.43 -19.87 -3.23
N GLY A 67 -9.12 -20.95 -2.50
CA GLY A 67 -8.24 -22.01 -2.95
C GLY A 67 -6.73 -21.72 -2.83
N TYR A 68 -6.36 -20.54 -2.33
CA TYR A 68 -4.97 -20.13 -2.13
C TYR A 68 -4.69 -19.82 -0.66
N GLN A 69 -3.42 -19.85 -0.30
CA GLN A 69 -2.98 -19.41 1.02
C GLN A 69 -3.12 -17.90 1.13
N THR A 70 -3.55 -17.43 2.30
CA THR A 70 -3.55 -15.99 2.59
C THR A 70 -2.11 -15.52 2.66
N LEU A 71 -1.77 -14.50 1.89
CA LEU A 71 -0.48 -13.84 1.94
C LEU A 71 -0.59 -12.61 2.86
N GLU A 72 0.21 -12.59 3.91
CA GLU A 72 0.36 -11.46 4.82
C GLU A 72 1.79 -10.95 4.72
N THR A 73 1.94 -9.69 4.37
CA THR A 73 3.27 -9.08 4.17
C THR A 73 3.25 -7.61 4.53
N HIS A 74 4.42 -7.08 4.86
CA HIS A 74 4.64 -5.66 5.13
C HIS A 74 5.52 -5.07 4.04
N LYS A 75 5.14 -3.92 3.53
CA LYS A 75 5.92 -3.20 2.53
C LYS A 75 6.19 -1.77 2.98
N ARG A 76 7.46 -1.45 3.11
CA ARG A 76 7.89 -0.07 3.37
C ARG A 76 8.01 0.69 2.06
N ILE A 77 7.26 1.78 1.96
CA ILE A 77 7.32 2.72 0.85
C ILE A 77 8.15 3.92 1.29
N HIS A 78 9.24 4.18 0.59
CA HIS A 78 10.16 5.28 0.90
C HIS A 78 9.80 6.51 0.08
N PRO A 79 9.89 7.72 0.68
CA PRO A 79 9.73 8.95 -0.07
C PRO A 79 10.88 9.10 -1.07
N PRO A 80 10.61 9.57 -2.29
CA PRO A 80 11.65 9.97 -3.22
C PRO A 80 12.42 11.19 -2.67
N TRP A 81 13.64 11.39 -3.14
CA TRP A 81 14.55 12.42 -2.63
C TRP A 81 13.99 13.84 -2.66
N TYR A 82 13.09 14.13 -3.62
CA TYR A 82 12.43 15.44 -3.77
C TYR A 82 11.28 15.65 -2.78
N GLN A 83 10.90 14.65 -2.01
CA GLN A 83 9.88 14.69 -0.96
C GLN A 83 10.50 14.74 0.45
N VAL A 84 11.82 14.99 0.52
CA VAL A 84 12.54 15.12 1.81
C VAL A 84 12.86 16.61 2.05
N PRO A 85 12.61 17.16 3.27
CA PRO A 85 12.95 18.55 3.59
C PRO A 85 14.46 18.83 3.36
N PRO A 86 14.82 19.98 2.74
CA PRO A 86 13.98 21.13 2.35
C PRO A 86 13.42 21.07 0.90
N PHE A 87 13.65 19.99 0.16
CA PHE A 87 13.33 19.89 -1.27
C PHE A 87 11.84 19.74 -1.55
N ASP A 88 11.05 19.17 -0.60
CA ASP A 88 9.62 19.01 -0.68
C ASP A 88 8.88 20.32 -0.91
N PHE A 89 9.30 21.39 -0.21
CA PHE A 89 8.72 22.72 -0.38
C PHE A 89 8.90 23.26 -1.81
N VAL A 90 10.05 23.02 -2.43
CA VAL A 90 10.31 23.43 -3.82
C VAL A 90 9.47 22.62 -4.79
N ALA A 91 9.34 21.32 -4.56
CA ALA A 91 8.58 20.42 -5.43
C ALA A 91 7.06 20.67 -5.35
N GLU A 92 6.52 20.96 -4.16
CA GLU A 92 5.08 21.13 -3.97
C GLU A 92 4.59 22.56 -4.24
N VAL A 93 5.41 23.58 -3.95
CA VAL A 93 4.99 24.98 -4.01
C VAL A 93 5.48 25.69 -5.26
N LEU A 94 6.72 25.44 -5.68
CA LEU A 94 7.35 26.18 -6.77
C LEU A 94 7.31 25.45 -8.13
N SER A 95 6.99 24.15 -8.14
CA SER A 95 6.91 23.40 -9.40
C SER A 95 5.49 23.38 -9.94
N PRO A 96 5.24 23.87 -11.16
CA PRO A 96 3.94 23.78 -11.82
C PRO A 96 3.63 22.38 -12.39
N VAL A 97 4.50 21.40 -12.12
CA VAL A 97 4.39 20.05 -12.68
C VAL A 97 3.74 19.12 -11.68
N THR A 98 2.75 18.36 -12.13
CA THR A 98 2.17 17.27 -11.33
C THR A 98 3.11 16.05 -11.38
N TYR A 99 3.69 15.73 -10.24
CA TYR A 99 4.50 14.52 -10.09
C TYR A 99 3.59 13.31 -9.87
N HIS A 100 3.86 12.22 -10.59
CA HIS A 100 3.18 10.95 -10.42
C HIS A 100 4.15 9.97 -9.77
N ASP A 101 3.93 9.68 -8.49
CA ASP A 101 4.66 8.66 -7.76
C ASP A 101 3.85 7.37 -7.77
N ARG A 102 4.32 6.37 -8.56
CA ARG A 102 3.66 5.08 -8.73
C ARG A 102 4.57 3.98 -8.21
N HIS A 103 4.07 3.24 -7.25
CA HIS A 103 4.69 2.02 -6.75
C HIS A 103 3.90 0.81 -7.26
N GLU A 104 4.60 -0.14 -7.86
CA GLU A 104 4.01 -1.38 -8.38
C GLU A 104 4.51 -2.56 -7.55
N LEU A 105 3.57 -3.36 -7.06
CA LEU A 105 3.83 -4.56 -6.28
C LEU A 105 3.22 -5.76 -6.99
N GLU A 106 4.01 -6.81 -7.16
CA GLU A 106 3.56 -8.09 -7.70
C GLU A 106 3.72 -9.19 -6.66
N TYR A 107 2.69 -9.99 -6.49
CA TYR A 107 2.70 -11.12 -5.57
C TYR A 107 2.20 -12.38 -6.26
N THR A 108 2.85 -13.51 -5.99
CA THR A 108 2.41 -14.83 -6.42
C THR A 108 1.78 -15.53 -5.23
N LEU A 109 0.54 -16.03 -5.40
CA LEU A 109 -0.18 -16.75 -4.37
C LEU A 109 0.05 -18.25 -4.52
N GLU A 110 0.34 -18.91 -3.41
CA GLU A 110 0.50 -20.36 -3.37
C GLU A 110 -0.85 -21.05 -3.20
N PRO A 111 -1.13 -22.14 -3.96
CA PRO A 111 -2.32 -22.92 -3.75
C PRO A 111 -2.38 -23.50 -2.34
N ARG A 112 -3.56 -23.46 -1.72
CA ARG A 112 -3.77 -24.07 -0.40
C ARG A 112 -3.74 -25.58 -0.53
N GLN A 113 -2.80 -26.22 0.14
CA GLN A 113 -2.77 -27.66 0.26
C GLN A 113 -3.68 -28.08 1.43
N TYR A 114 -4.69 -28.87 1.11
CA TYR A 114 -5.54 -29.46 2.14
C TYR A 114 -4.95 -30.84 2.53
N PRO A 115 -4.78 -31.12 3.82
CA PRO A 115 -4.32 -32.42 4.25
C PRO A 115 -5.34 -33.50 3.86
N THR A 116 -4.86 -34.67 3.51
CA THR A 116 -5.74 -35.81 3.20
C THR A 116 -6.47 -36.27 4.47
N THR A 117 -7.61 -36.97 4.29
CA THR A 117 -8.39 -37.51 5.41
C THR A 117 -7.52 -38.38 6.33
N GLN A 118 -6.59 -39.15 5.76
CA GLN A 118 -5.67 -40.00 6.53
C GLN A 118 -4.73 -39.14 7.40
N GLN A 119 -4.12 -38.10 6.85
CA GLN A 119 -3.27 -37.16 7.60
C GLN A 119 -4.03 -36.47 8.74
N LEU A 120 -5.29 -36.10 8.52
CA LEU A 120 -6.14 -35.53 9.56
C LEU A 120 -6.43 -36.52 10.67
N LEU A 121 -6.71 -37.80 10.35
CA LEU A 121 -6.93 -38.85 11.34
C LEU A 121 -5.66 -39.15 12.16
N GLU A 122 -4.50 -39.21 11.50
CA GLU A 122 -3.21 -39.39 12.17
C GLU A 122 -2.90 -38.23 13.11
N GLN A 123 -3.11 -36.99 12.67
CA GLN A 123 -2.95 -35.83 13.53
C GLN A 123 -3.90 -35.85 14.72
N ALA A 124 -5.18 -36.17 14.50
CA ALA A 124 -6.16 -36.28 15.56
C ALA A 124 -5.81 -37.36 16.58
N SER A 125 -5.34 -38.54 16.13
CA SER A 125 -4.90 -39.60 17.04
C SER A 125 -3.66 -39.19 17.84
N SER A 126 -2.68 -38.56 17.21
CA SER A 126 -1.47 -38.09 17.88
C SER A 126 -1.74 -36.97 18.91
N PHE A 127 -2.72 -36.12 18.65
CA PHE A 127 -3.16 -35.12 19.64
C PHE A 127 -3.83 -35.78 20.84
N ARG A 128 -4.73 -36.75 20.59
CA ARG A 128 -5.40 -37.50 21.65
C ARG A 128 -4.39 -38.21 22.53
N ASP A 129 -3.44 -38.92 21.94
CA ASP A 129 -2.43 -39.68 22.68
C ASP A 129 -1.53 -38.78 23.52
N ARG A 130 -1.13 -37.61 23.01
CA ARG A 130 -0.40 -36.60 23.78
C ARG A 130 -1.22 -36.02 24.93
N THR A 131 -2.51 -35.81 24.73
CA THR A 131 -3.40 -35.28 25.77
C THR A 131 -3.66 -36.31 26.87
N LEU A 132 -3.74 -37.59 26.53
CA LEU A 132 -4.01 -38.67 27.46
C LEU A 132 -2.75 -39.16 28.24
N HIS A 133 -1.57 -39.05 27.62
CA HIS A 133 -0.32 -39.59 28.16
C HIS A 133 0.78 -38.54 28.42
N GLY A 134 0.53 -37.27 28.13
CA GLY A 134 1.48 -36.17 28.27
C GLY A 134 1.39 -35.41 29.58
N GLN A 135 0.85 -35.99 30.66
CA GLN A 135 0.81 -35.41 32.00
C GLN A 135 1.71 -36.23 32.96
N GLU A 136 2.98 -36.44 32.59
CA GLU A 136 4.00 -36.84 33.54
C GLU A 136 5.15 -35.82 33.54
#